data_b337c659e8341080e5090610a40bd166
#
_entry.id   b337c659e8341080e5090610a40bd166
#
_cell.length_a   1.000
_cell.length_b   1.000
_cell.length_c   1.000
_cell.angle_alpha   90.00
_cell.angle_beta   90.00
_cell.angle_gamma   90.00
#
_symmetry.space_group_name_H-M   'P 1'
#
loop_
_entity.id
_entity.type
_entity.pdbx_description
1 polymer ?
#
loop_
_entity_poly.entity_id
_entity_poly.type
_entity_poly.pdbx_seq_one_letter_code
_entity_poly.pdbx_strand_id
1 'polypeptide(L)'
;MEGVSTMKQKKLVVHFGAGALGRGLVVPMLYESGCRIVLADTNPMKIEKMKDAKSYTLDVSDDEQQRLHTIKIEDIVSPVTDEAMLLAYLHICDAVTTSVRRENLIHVAKVLAMAWGTESDSRRMVLCCENVEGVGAYFHSLLMDYAKNEQQRKNLSVIRIPDTIVDRICAAGST
;
A
#
# COMPACT_ATOMS: atom_id res chain seq x y z
N MET A 1 35.02 -17.30 -16.06
CA MET A 1 34.41 -16.01 -15.64
C MET A 1 32.99 -16.29 -15.18
N GLU A 2 32.85 -16.46 -13.88
CA GLU A 2 31.52 -16.70 -13.26
C GLU A 2 30.78 -15.37 -13.20
N GLY A 3 29.63 -15.32 -13.87
CA GLY A 3 28.76 -14.14 -13.86
C GLY A 3 28.24 -13.86 -12.47
N VAL A 4 28.64 -12.74 -11.87
CA VAL A 4 28.04 -12.22 -10.65
C VAL A 4 26.59 -11.90 -10.96
N SER A 5 25.67 -12.80 -10.57
CA SER A 5 24.24 -12.56 -10.58
C SER A 5 23.97 -11.44 -9.57
N THR A 6 23.82 -10.22 -10.05
CA THR A 6 23.32 -9.11 -9.22
C THR A 6 21.92 -9.48 -8.77
N MET A 7 21.78 -9.91 -7.51
CA MET A 7 20.46 -10.12 -6.90
C MET A 7 19.68 -8.80 -6.97
N LYS A 8 18.68 -8.76 -7.84
CA LYS A 8 17.83 -7.58 -8.02
C LYS A 8 17.13 -7.29 -6.70
N GLN A 9 17.44 -6.15 -6.09
CA GLN A 9 16.83 -5.78 -4.80
C GLN A 9 15.30 -5.82 -4.92
N LYS A 10 14.65 -6.55 -4.01
CA LYS A 10 13.18 -6.65 -3.99
C LYS A 10 12.55 -5.28 -3.78
N LYS A 11 11.54 -4.96 -4.56
CA LYS A 11 10.78 -3.71 -4.47
C LYS A 11 10.03 -3.62 -3.14
N LEU A 12 10.09 -2.47 -2.48
CA LEU A 12 9.34 -2.18 -1.26
C LEU A 12 8.04 -1.46 -1.63
N VAL A 13 6.93 -1.99 -1.14
CA VAL A 13 5.59 -1.39 -1.32
C VAL A 13 4.96 -1.14 0.04
N VAL A 14 4.45 0.06 0.25
CA VAL A 14 3.61 0.39 1.40
C VAL A 14 2.15 0.25 0.97
N HIS A 15 1.40 -0.62 1.65
CA HIS A 15 -0.02 -0.84 1.40
C HIS A 15 -0.87 -0.27 2.54
N PHE A 16 -1.74 0.70 2.22
CA PHE A 16 -2.69 1.26 3.16
C PHE A 16 -4.00 0.45 3.15
N GLY A 17 -4.37 -0.07 4.31
CA GLY A 17 -5.62 -0.80 4.53
C GLY A 17 -5.44 -2.32 4.63
N ALA A 18 -5.26 -2.84 5.84
CA ALA A 18 -5.24 -4.29 6.12
C ALA A 18 -6.67 -4.87 6.26
N GLY A 19 -7.61 -4.42 5.42
CA GLY A 19 -8.98 -4.91 5.33
C GLY A 19 -9.09 -6.21 4.53
N ALA A 20 -10.33 -6.62 4.22
CA ALA A 20 -10.59 -7.83 3.44
C ALA A 20 -9.96 -7.75 2.04
N LEU A 21 -10.18 -6.66 1.31
CA LEU A 21 -9.64 -6.46 -0.03
C LEU A 21 -8.11 -6.39 -0.03
N GLY A 22 -7.52 -5.63 0.90
CA GLY A 22 -6.05 -5.53 1.01
C GLY A 22 -5.41 -6.88 1.25
N ARG A 23 -5.82 -7.58 2.32
CA ARG A 23 -5.27 -8.90 2.68
C ARG A 23 -5.71 -10.04 1.75
N GLY A 24 -6.87 -9.92 1.12
CA GLY A 24 -7.44 -10.99 0.27
C GLY A 24 -7.02 -10.91 -1.20
N LEU A 25 -6.58 -9.75 -1.69
CA LEU A 25 -6.20 -9.56 -3.09
C LEU A 25 -4.88 -8.81 -3.26
N VAL A 26 -4.82 -7.54 -2.82
CA VAL A 26 -3.71 -6.65 -3.21
C VAL A 26 -2.38 -7.13 -2.64
N VAL A 27 -2.34 -7.42 -1.35
CA VAL A 27 -1.12 -7.88 -0.66
C VAL A 27 -0.65 -9.25 -1.16
N PRO A 28 -1.52 -10.26 -1.37
CA PRO A 28 -1.12 -11.51 -2.02
C PRO A 28 -0.49 -11.33 -3.40
N MET A 29 -1.06 -10.49 -4.26
CA MET A 29 -0.49 -10.20 -5.60
C MET A 29 0.90 -9.56 -5.51
N LEU A 30 1.09 -8.62 -4.57
CA LEU A 30 2.40 -8.01 -4.31
C LEU A 30 3.40 -9.04 -3.78
N TYR A 31 2.96 -9.92 -2.89
CA TYR A 31 3.79 -10.99 -2.33
C TYR A 31 4.25 -11.99 -3.39
N GLU A 32 3.34 -12.45 -4.24
CA GLU A 32 3.62 -13.33 -5.38
C GLU A 32 4.54 -12.67 -6.41
N SER A 33 4.43 -11.35 -6.57
CA SER A 33 5.35 -10.55 -7.40
C SER A 33 6.74 -10.37 -6.78
N GLY A 34 6.98 -10.93 -5.59
CA GLY A 34 8.27 -10.88 -4.89
C GLY A 34 8.55 -9.55 -4.18
N CYS A 35 7.55 -8.70 -3.95
CA CYS A 35 7.71 -7.45 -3.23
C CYS A 35 7.94 -7.68 -1.72
N ARG A 36 8.66 -6.75 -1.10
CA ARG A 36 8.65 -6.52 0.35
C ARG A 36 7.44 -5.63 0.64
N ILE A 37 6.67 -5.93 1.68
CA ILE A 37 5.38 -5.28 1.92
C ILE A 37 5.32 -4.75 3.34
N VAL A 38 5.09 -3.45 3.49
CA VAL A 38 4.73 -2.82 4.75
C VAL A 38 3.24 -2.49 4.71
N LEU A 39 2.50 -2.94 5.71
CA LEU A 39 1.09 -2.60 5.88
C LEU A 39 0.95 -1.34 6.72
N ALA A 40 -0.01 -0.49 6.38
CA ALA A 40 -0.44 0.64 7.19
C ALA A 40 -1.95 0.51 7.48
N ASP A 41 -2.32 0.40 8.74
CA ASP A 41 -3.74 0.29 9.17
C ASP A 41 -3.95 1.05 10.48
N THR A 42 -5.17 1.52 10.72
CA THR A 42 -5.53 2.24 11.95
C THR A 42 -6.12 1.33 13.03
N ASN A 43 -6.42 0.07 12.71
CA ASN A 43 -7.02 -0.86 13.64
C ASN A 43 -5.96 -1.50 14.56
N PRO A 44 -5.95 -1.18 15.87
CA PRO A 44 -4.91 -1.64 16.79
C PRO A 44 -4.89 -3.16 16.95
N MET A 45 -6.03 -3.84 16.90
CA MET A 45 -6.08 -5.30 17.03
C MET A 45 -5.42 -6.00 15.84
N LYS A 46 -5.57 -5.46 14.63
CA LYS A 46 -4.89 -6.02 13.45
C LYS A 46 -3.38 -5.81 13.53
N ILE A 47 -2.98 -4.61 13.96
CA ILE A 47 -1.56 -4.26 14.12
C ILE A 47 -0.93 -5.20 15.13
N GLU A 48 -1.49 -5.35 16.31
CA GLU A 48 -0.98 -6.22 17.37
C GLU A 48 -0.85 -7.67 16.89
N LYS A 49 -1.89 -8.24 16.28
CA LYS A 49 -1.87 -9.63 15.77
C LYS A 49 -0.78 -9.88 14.71
N MET A 50 -0.48 -8.91 13.86
CA MET A 50 0.45 -9.10 12.74
C MET A 50 1.86 -8.57 13.01
N LYS A 51 2.06 -7.74 14.03
CA LYS A 51 3.34 -7.07 14.30
C LYS A 51 4.46 -8.06 14.64
N ASP A 52 4.16 -9.02 15.50
CA ASP A 52 5.13 -10.04 15.93
C ASP A 52 5.27 -11.19 14.91
N ALA A 53 4.14 -11.66 14.39
CA ALA A 53 4.11 -12.76 13.43
C ALA A 53 4.68 -12.37 12.06
N LYS A 54 4.61 -11.09 11.67
CA LYS A 54 4.97 -10.56 10.35
C LYS A 54 4.38 -11.39 9.20
N SER A 55 3.20 -11.95 9.43
CA SER A 55 2.48 -12.78 8.47
C SER A 55 1.01 -12.90 8.83
N TYR A 56 0.22 -13.34 7.87
CA TYR A 56 -1.17 -13.76 8.09
C TYR A 56 -1.51 -14.93 7.17
N THR A 57 -2.58 -15.67 7.51
CA THR A 57 -3.09 -16.75 6.66
C THR A 57 -4.21 -16.22 5.78
N LEU A 58 -4.11 -16.52 4.49
CA LEU A 58 -5.14 -16.30 3.49
C LEU A 58 -5.78 -17.63 3.15
N ASP A 59 -7.10 -17.71 3.27
CA ASP A 59 -7.90 -18.82 2.80
C ASP A 59 -8.47 -18.46 1.42
N VAL A 60 -8.08 -19.22 0.41
CA VAL A 60 -8.60 -19.09 -0.95
C VAL A 60 -9.45 -20.29 -1.23
N SER A 61 -10.75 -20.06 -1.38
CA SER A 61 -11.73 -21.10 -1.75
C SER A 61 -12.17 -20.87 -3.19
N ASP A 62 -12.02 -21.88 -4.03
CA ASP A 62 -12.70 -22.01 -5.30
C ASP A 62 -13.73 -23.16 -5.20
N ASP A 63 -14.51 -23.39 -6.25
CA ASP A 63 -15.62 -24.37 -6.25
C ASP A 63 -15.17 -25.80 -5.93
N GLU A 64 -13.87 -26.11 -6.00
CA GLU A 64 -13.36 -27.46 -5.85
C GLU A 64 -12.37 -27.64 -4.68
N GLN A 65 -11.67 -26.56 -4.25
CA GLN A 65 -10.59 -26.68 -3.26
C GLN A 65 -10.47 -25.44 -2.36
N GLN A 66 -10.22 -25.72 -1.09
CA GLN A 66 -9.78 -24.73 -0.11
C GLN A 66 -8.26 -24.78 0.01
N ARG A 67 -7.59 -23.64 -0.11
CA ARG A 67 -6.14 -23.52 0.00
C ARG A 67 -5.77 -22.45 1.00
N LEU A 68 -4.90 -22.82 1.95
CA LEU A 68 -4.35 -21.89 2.93
C LEU A 68 -2.98 -21.41 2.46
N HIS A 69 -2.81 -20.10 2.35
CA HIS A 69 -1.55 -19.45 2.00
C HIS A 69 -1.05 -18.60 3.15
N THR A 70 0.21 -18.75 3.53
CA THR A 70 0.86 -17.85 4.48
C THR A 70 1.49 -16.69 3.72
N ILE A 71 0.97 -15.50 3.92
CA ILE A 71 1.48 -14.27 3.33
C ILE A 71 2.41 -13.59 4.34
N LYS A 72 3.67 -13.41 3.97
CA LYS A 72 4.66 -12.73 4.80
C LYS A 72 4.68 -11.23 4.47
N ILE A 73 4.80 -10.41 5.49
CA ILE A 73 4.96 -8.96 5.40
C ILE A 73 6.28 -8.55 6.07
N GLU A 74 6.80 -7.41 5.69
CA GLU A 74 8.00 -6.85 6.32
C GLU A 74 7.67 -6.23 7.66
N ASP A 75 6.59 -5.45 7.69
CA ASP A 75 6.11 -4.79 8.90
C ASP A 75 4.63 -4.40 8.77
N ILE A 76 4.04 -4.02 9.90
CA ILE A 76 2.75 -3.35 9.97
C ILE A 76 2.86 -2.17 10.95
N VAL A 77 2.40 -0.98 10.50
CA VAL A 77 2.52 0.28 11.23
C VAL A 77 1.18 1.01 11.31
N SER A 78 0.99 1.76 12.37
CA SER A 78 -0.14 2.67 12.52
C SER A 78 0.20 4.05 11.98
N PRO A 79 -0.61 4.63 11.07
CA PRO A 79 -0.45 6.04 10.69
C PRO A 79 -0.63 7.03 11.84
N VAL A 80 -1.19 6.58 12.96
CA VAL A 80 -1.51 7.43 14.12
C VAL A 80 -0.41 7.34 15.19
N THR A 81 0.02 6.13 15.54
CA THR A 81 0.98 5.91 16.63
C THR A 81 2.41 5.70 16.15
N ASP A 82 2.60 5.28 14.91
CA ASP A 82 3.91 4.97 14.32
C ASP A 82 4.24 5.90 13.13
N GLU A 83 3.75 7.16 13.14
CA GLU A 83 3.86 8.11 12.02
C GLU A 83 5.30 8.26 11.51
N ALA A 84 6.26 8.42 12.41
CA ALA A 84 7.66 8.58 12.04
C ALA A 84 8.21 7.35 11.28
N MET A 85 7.81 6.14 11.69
CA MET A 85 8.21 4.90 11.03
C MET A 85 7.53 4.77 9.66
N LEU A 86 6.25 5.11 9.57
CA LEU A 86 5.52 5.14 8.29
C LEU A 86 6.18 6.10 7.30
N LEU A 87 6.51 7.33 7.73
CA LEU A 87 7.21 8.30 6.89
C LEU A 87 8.57 7.77 6.42
N ALA A 88 9.33 7.10 7.29
CA ALA A 88 10.60 6.48 6.91
C ALA A 88 10.41 5.42 5.81
N TYR A 89 9.39 4.55 5.92
CA TYR A 89 9.07 3.60 4.86
C TYR A 89 8.63 4.28 3.56
N LEU A 90 7.83 5.32 3.63
CA LEU A 90 7.36 6.07 2.45
C LEU A 90 8.51 6.77 1.72
N HIS A 91 9.55 7.22 2.42
CA HIS A 91 10.72 7.82 1.76
C HIS A 91 11.52 6.82 0.92
N ILE A 92 11.53 5.55 1.29
CA ILE A 92 12.34 4.52 0.62
C ILE A 92 11.52 3.54 -0.23
N CYS A 93 10.19 3.60 -0.19
CA CYS A 93 9.37 2.67 -0.96
C CYS A 93 9.38 3.00 -2.47
N ASP A 94 9.19 1.96 -3.27
CA ASP A 94 9.07 2.06 -4.71
C ASP A 94 7.65 2.42 -5.18
N ALA A 95 6.64 2.01 -4.40
CA ALA A 95 5.24 2.29 -4.71
C ALA A 95 4.38 2.27 -3.44
N VAL A 96 3.23 2.89 -3.55
CA VAL A 96 2.14 2.83 -2.57
C VAL A 96 0.91 2.21 -3.21
N THR A 97 0.21 1.36 -2.46
CA THR A 97 -1.10 0.84 -2.85
C THR A 97 -2.12 1.10 -1.75
N THR A 98 -3.41 1.21 -2.09
CA THR A 98 -4.45 1.51 -1.11
C THR A 98 -5.64 0.55 -1.24
N SER A 99 -6.31 0.27 -0.13
CA SER A 99 -7.61 -0.39 -0.04
C SER A 99 -8.33 0.06 1.23
N VAL A 100 -8.45 1.38 1.39
CA VAL A 100 -8.96 2.04 2.61
C VAL A 100 -10.39 2.55 2.50
N ARG A 101 -11.07 2.33 1.39
CA ARG A 101 -12.30 2.95 0.92
C ARG A 101 -12.10 4.41 0.51
N ARG A 102 -12.95 4.88 -0.41
CA ARG A 102 -12.84 6.20 -1.03
C ARG A 102 -12.76 7.35 -0.03
N GLU A 103 -13.61 7.30 1.01
CA GLU A 103 -13.69 8.34 2.04
C GLU A 103 -12.41 8.49 2.87
N ASN A 104 -11.60 7.44 2.96
CA ASN A 104 -10.35 7.44 3.73
C ASN A 104 -9.10 7.81 2.89
N LEU A 105 -9.23 7.91 1.58
CA LEU A 105 -8.12 8.30 0.69
C LEU A 105 -7.56 9.68 1.03
N ILE A 106 -8.37 10.57 1.57
CA ILE A 106 -7.94 11.90 2.03
C ILE A 106 -6.84 11.82 3.10
N HIS A 107 -6.92 10.84 4.00
CA HIS A 107 -5.90 10.65 5.05
C HIS A 107 -4.59 10.11 4.46
N VAL A 108 -4.68 9.22 3.46
CA VAL A 108 -3.50 8.72 2.74
C VAL A 108 -2.83 9.84 1.95
N ALA A 109 -3.62 10.66 1.22
CA ALA A 109 -3.10 11.79 0.46
C ALA A 109 -2.35 12.79 1.36
N LYS A 110 -2.88 13.08 2.56
CA LYS A 110 -2.22 13.93 3.55
C LYS A 110 -0.85 13.39 3.94
N VAL A 111 -0.75 12.11 4.27
CA VAL A 111 0.51 11.49 4.68
C VAL A 111 1.51 11.45 3.51
N LEU A 112 1.05 11.14 2.29
CA LEU A 112 1.92 11.15 1.11
C LEU A 112 2.41 12.56 0.76
N ALA A 113 1.58 13.59 0.90
CA ALA A 113 2.00 14.97 0.69
C ALA A 113 3.09 15.40 1.70
N MET A 114 3.02 14.92 2.94
CA MET A 114 4.07 15.13 3.94
C MET A 114 5.37 14.40 3.56
N ALA A 115 5.27 13.12 3.18
CA ALA A 115 6.44 12.29 2.88
C ALA A 115 7.12 12.70 1.55
N TRP A 116 6.34 13.01 0.52
CA TRP A 116 6.84 13.15 -0.85
C TRP A 116 6.85 14.60 -1.37
N GLY A 117 6.23 15.54 -0.65
CA GLY A 117 6.16 16.93 -1.09
C GLY A 117 7.50 17.67 -1.07
N THR A 118 8.50 17.17 -0.36
CA THR A 118 9.81 17.83 -0.22
C THR A 118 10.76 17.56 -1.38
N GLU A 119 10.54 16.48 -2.13
CA GLU A 119 11.44 16.02 -3.19
C GLU A 119 10.65 15.51 -4.40
N SER A 120 11.10 15.87 -5.59
CA SER A 120 10.50 15.41 -6.85
C SER A 120 11.08 14.05 -7.26
N ASP A 121 10.25 13.03 -7.40
CA ASP A 121 10.64 11.73 -7.93
C ASP A 121 9.55 11.14 -8.82
N SER A 122 9.78 11.17 -10.14
CA SER A 122 8.83 10.64 -11.15
C SER A 122 8.74 9.10 -11.16
N ARG A 123 9.57 8.40 -10.39
CA ARG A 123 9.47 6.94 -10.24
C ARG A 123 8.38 6.55 -9.26
N ARG A 124 7.99 7.46 -8.34
CA ARG A 124 6.93 7.22 -7.35
C ARG A 124 5.61 6.93 -8.04
N MET A 125 4.90 5.96 -7.50
CA MET A 125 3.61 5.50 -8.02
C MET A 125 2.63 5.19 -6.90
N VAL A 126 1.37 5.54 -7.11
CA VAL A 126 0.26 5.14 -6.25
C VAL A 126 -0.76 4.35 -7.07
N LEU A 127 -1.15 3.18 -6.58
CA LEU A 127 -2.24 2.37 -7.13
C LEU A 127 -3.39 2.36 -6.11
N CYS A 128 -4.47 3.07 -6.42
CA CYS A 128 -5.65 3.11 -5.58
C CYS A 128 -6.54 1.92 -5.92
N CYS A 129 -6.54 0.88 -5.08
CA CYS A 129 -7.27 -0.37 -5.30
C CYS A 129 -8.69 -0.32 -4.70
N GLU A 130 -9.33 0.81 -4.76
CA GLU A 130 -10.74 1.00 -4.43
C GLU A 130 -11.61 0.66 -5.64
N ASN A 131 -12.77 0.01 -5.38
CA ASN A 131 -13.74 -0.26 -6.44
C ASN A 131 -14.56 1.01 -6.77
N VAL A 132 -13.88 2.00 -7.35
CA VAL A 132 -14.45 3.32 -7.71
C VAL A 132 -13.86 3.79 -9.02
N GLU A 133 -14.72 4.21 -9.95
CA GLU A 133 -14.33 4.79 -11.23
C GLU A 133 -13.60 6.14 -11.03
N GLY A 134 -12.55 6.39 -11.81
CA GLY A 134 -11.79 7.63 -11.78
C GLY A 134 -11.03 7.88 -10.48
N VAL A 135 -10.74 6.82 -9.71
CA VAL A 135 -10.09 6.92 -8.39
C VAL A 135 -8.70 7.54 -8.46
N GLY A 136 -7.96 7.32 -9.55
CA GLY A 136 -6.63 7.91 -9.75
C GLY A 136 -6.69 9.43 -9.85
N ALA A 137 -7.58 9.96 -10.69
CA ALA A 137 -7.79 11.41 -10.83
C ALA A 137 -8.29 12.02 -9.51
N TYR A 138 -9.22 11.35 -8.83
CA TYR A 138 -9.71 11.80 -7.53
C TYR A 138 -8.57 11.85 -6.48
N PHE A 139 -7.76 10.81 -6.39
CA PHE A 139 -6.63 10.79 -5.44
C PHE A 139 -5.58 11.85 -5.77
N HIS A 140 -5.32 12.08 -7.07
CA HIS A 140 -4.42 13.15 -7.50
C HIS A 140 -4.92 14.51 -7.02
N SER A 141 -6.24 14.82 -7.13
CA SER A 141 -6.78 16.09 -6.63
C SER A 141 -6.59 16.24 -5.12
N LEU A 142 -6.87 15.18 -4.34
CA LEU A 142 -6.63 15.18 -2.89
C LEU A 142 -5.16 15.44 -2.54
N LEU A 143 -4.24 14.83 -3.30
CA LEU A 143 -2.80 15.02 -3.08
C LEU A 143 -2.39 16.47 -3.35
N MET A 144 -2.93 17.09 -4.40
CA MET A 144 -2.68 18.50 -4.73
C MET A 144 -3.25 19.46 -3.69
N ASP A 145 -4.38 19.13 -3.05
CA ASP A 145 -5.01 19.96 -2.01
C ASP A 145 -4.14 20.04 -0.73
N TYR A 146 -3.30 19.03 -0.47
CA TYR A 146 -2.36 19.02 0.65
C TYR A 146 -0.99 19.65 0.36
N ALA A 147 -0.75 20.10 -0.86
CA ALA A 147 0.49 20.81 -1.20
C ALA A 147 0.50 22.20 -0.54
N LYS A 148 1.48 22.44 0.34
CA LYS A 148 1.57 23.68 1.14
C LYS A 148 2.05 24.90 0.34
N ASN A 149 2.70 24.68 -0.80
CA ASN A 149 3.23 25.72 -1.66
C ASN A 149 3.43 25.19 -3.09
N GLU A 150 3.78 26.08 -4.01
CA GLU A 150 3.96 25.77 -5.43
C GLU A 150 5.08 24.76 -5.69
N GLN A 151 6.16 24.78 -4.89
CA GLN A 151 7.24 23.81 -5.02
C GLN A 151 6.76 22.39 -4.67
N GLN A 152 6.03 22.25 -3.57
CA GLN A 152 5.41 20.96 -3.22
C GLN A 152 4.42 20.50 -4.28
N ARG A 153 3.61 21.39 -4.82
CA ARG A 153 2.68 21.08 -5.91
C ARG A 153 3.42 20.51 -7.12
N LYS A 154 4.53 21.13 -7.53
CA LYS A 154 5.38 20.60 -8.60
C LYS A 154 5.98 19.23 -8.25
N ASN A 155 6.48 19.04 -7.03
CA ASN A 155 7.05 17.77 -6.61
C ASN A 155 6.01 16.63 -6.62
N LEU A 156 4.80 16.91 -6.19
CA LEU A 156 3.71 15.93 -6.14
C LEU A 156 3.09 15.65 -7.51
N SER A 157 3.10 16.62 -8.42
CA SER A 157 2.47 16.49 -9.75
C SER A 157 3.14 15.45 -10.66
N VAL A 158 4.39 15.07 -10.38
CA VAL A 158 5.13 14.07 -11.18
C VAL A 158 4.85 12.63 -10.74
N ILE A 159 4.12 12.43 -9.61
CA ILE A 159 3.76 11.12 -9.10
C ILE A 159 2.77 10.47 -10.07
N ARG A 160 3.02 9.22 -10.42
CA ARG A 160 2.13 8.45 -11.30
C ARG A 160 0.99 7.84 -10.51
N ILE A 161 -0.24 8.17 -10.89
CA ILE A 161 -1.45 7.68 -10.22
C ILE A 161 -2.42 7.22 -11.32
N PRO A 162 -2.20 6.03 -11.90
CA PRO A 162 -3.10 5.48 -12.92
C PRO A 162 -4.45 5.11 -12.30
N ASP A 163 -5.50 5.16 -13.12
CA ASP A 163 -6.77 4.56 -12.74
C ASP A 163 -6.62 3.04 -12.66
N THR A 164 -7.20 2.47 -11.63
CA THR A 164 -7.23 1.04 -11.37
C THR A 164 -8.66 0.59 -11.14
N ILE A 165 -8.99 -0.59 -11.61
CA ILE A 165 -10.25 -1.26 -11.29
C ILE A 165 -9.90 -2.57 -10.60
N VAL A 166 -10.52 -2.79 -9.45
CA VAL A 166 -10.36 -4.03 -8.68
C VAL A 166 -11.70 -4.73 -8.61
N ASP A 167 -11.75 -5.94 -9.15
CA ASP A 167 -12.96 -6.77 -9.18
C ASP A 167 -12.67 -8.14 -8.55
N ARG A 168 -12.83 -8.24 -7.23
CA ARG A 168 -12.77 -9.49 -6.49
C ARG A 168 -13.61 -9.40 -5.23
N ILE A 169 -14.36 -10.47 -4.94
CA ILE A 169 -15.05 -10.64 -3.66
C ILE A 169 -14.02 -11.12 -2.62
N CYS A 170 -13.79 -10.32 -1.59
CA CYS A 170 -12.95 -10.66 -0.46
C CYS A 170 -13.76 -10.53 0.83
N ALA A 171 -13.83 -11.60 1.62
CA ALA A 171 -14.48 -11.61 2.92
C ALA A 171 -13.44 -11.62 4.05
N ALA A 172 -13.72 -10.89 5.12
CA ALA A 172 -12.95 -11.06 6.36
C ALA A 172 -13.47 -12.30 7.06
N GLY A 173 -12.58 -13.29 7.26
CA GLY A 173 -12.92 -14.45 8.10
C GLY A 173 -13.20 -14.02 9.53
N SER A 174 -14.16 -14.67 10.18
CA SER A 174 -14.37 -14.58 11.63
C SER A 174 -13.20 -15.31 12.30
N THR A 175 -12.26 -14.58 12.88
CA THR A 175 -11.22 -15.11 13.78
C THR A 175 -11.61 -14.82 15.22
#